data_40f587c0c3b3a0feb7d2507a27eba82b
#
_entry.id   40f587c0c3b3a0feb7d2507a27eba82b
#
_cell.length_a   1.000
_cell.length_b   1.000
_cell.length_c   1.000
_cell.angle_alpha   90.00
_cell.angle_beta   90.00
_cell.angle_gamma   90.00
#
_symmetry.space_group_name_H-M   'P 1'
#
loop_
_entity.id
_entity.type
_entity.pdbx_description
1 polymer ?
#
loop_
_entity_poly.entity_id
_entity_poly.type
_entity_poly.pdbx_seq_one_letter_code
_entity_poly.pdbx_strand_id
1 'polypeptide(L)'
;MAATSAAGTTAGAGRSSLLGPWGTYLVRRLAGLATVAVTLVAGTFLMVQLIPGDPARVVVGSDATPSDVARARHELGLDQPLLAQFATYTGNLFRGDMGTSFQTQEPVAEIIGGRLPFTAEIALIAVLVVLVLAVPIGLATAARGSRRTDGAFTFVTGTVGATPEYIIGTLLVLGFAIKLGWFPAAGAETVSSMLLPVAALVLPATCVMARIVRSEARHVLAQDYMRTARGRRLSPLRLYARHALPNLLTATLTLGGLILAGLLGGTVVVESVFAWPGIGQRVVEALLVRDYPVIQGCVLILGLLAALLNLVVDIVLALLDPRTLAGKAGH
;
A
#
# COMPACT_ATOMS: atom_id res chain seq x y z
N MET A 1 -2.52 39.54 60.86
CA MET A 1 -1.46 38.55 60.91
C MET A 1 -1.36 37.83 59.58
N ALA A 2 -0.25 37.99 58.95
CA ALA A 2 0.09 37.53 57.59
C ALA A 2 0.32 36.01 57.52
N ALA A 3 0.02 35.42 56.36
CA ALA A 3 0.79 34.30 55.85
C ALA A 3 0.62 34.24 54.31
N THR A 4 1.61 34.77 53.65
CA THR A 4 1.89 34.72 52.23
C THR A 4 2.38 33.27 51.92
N SER A 5 1.63 32.55 51.03
CA SER A 5 2.14 31.33 50.45
C SER A 5 2.47 31.58 48.99
N ALA A 6 3.75 31.68 48.70
CA ALA A 6 4.31 31.70 47.36
C ALA A 6 4.27 30.30 46.74
N ALA A 7 3.35 30.08 45.82
CA ALA A 7 3.37 28.91 44.95
C ALA A 7 4.36 29.14 43.82
N GLY A 8 5.49 28.44 43.87
CA GLY A 8 6.49 28.44 42.83
C GLY A 8 5.99 27.81 41.56
N THR A 9 5.86 28.60 40.54
CA THR A 9 5.68 28.17 39.15
C THR A 9 6.98 27.55 38.66
N THR A 10 7.02 26.22 38.64
CA THR A 10 8.06 25.50 37.91
C THR A 10 7.74 25.64 36.43
N ALA A 11 8.37 26.59 35.78
CA ALA A 11 8.42 26.71 34.34
C ALA A 11 9.10 25.44 33.79
N GLY A 12 8.31 24.51 33.33
CA GLY A 12 8.80 23.42 32.52
C GLY A 12 9.44 23.98 31.25
N ALA A 13 10.78 24.01 31.26
CA ALA A 13 11.58 24.39 30.12
C ALA A 13 11.26 23.42 28.99
N GLY A 14 10.38 23.81 28.08
CA GLY A 14 10.17 23.16 26.80
C GLY A 14 11.51 23.09 26.08
N ARG A 15 12.05 21.88 25.95
CA ARG A 15 13.20 21.61 25.08
C ARG A 15 12.81 22.11 23.70
N SER A 16 13.30 23.27 23.31
CA SER A 16 13.28 23.75 21.95
C SER A 16 14.01 22.70 21.11
N SER A 17 13.26 21.90 20.35
CA SER A 17 13.86 20.97 19.40
C SER A 17 14.67 21.81 18.42
N LEU A 18 15.97 21.49 18.28
CA LEU A 18 16.89 22.12 17.34
C LEU A 18 16.37 22.05 15.88
N LEU A 19 15.40 21.19 15.65
CA LEU A 19 14.69 21.01 14.38
C LEU A 19 13.33 21.71 14.50
N GLY A 20 13.00 22.57 13.54
CA GLY A 20 11.66 23.14 13.42
C GLY A 20 10.57 22.04 13.28
N PRO A 21 9.27 22.40 13.33
CA PRO A 21 8.17 21.43 13.30
C PRO A 21 8.25 20.45 12.11
N TRP A 22 8.65 20.92 10.95
CA TRP A 22 8.89 20.10 9.75
C TRP A 22 10.06 19.14 9.91
N GLY A 23 11.16 19.60 10.49
CA GLY A 23 12.34 18.75 10.72
C GLY A 23 12.01 17.59 11.67
N THR A 24 11.33 17.87 12.77
CA THR A 24 10.90 16.85 13.73
C THR A 24 9.93 15.83 13.10
N TYR A 25 8.99 16.32 12.28
CA TYR A 25 8.06 15.48 11.54
C TYR A 25 8.77 14.52 10.57
N LEU A 26 9.68 15.06 9.73
CA LEU A 26 10.45 14.28 8.76
C LEU A 26 11.33 13.24 9.43
N VAL A 27 12.06 13.61 10.48
CA VAL A 27 12.89 12.66 11.25
C VAL A 27 12.04 11.51 11.80
N ARG A 28 10.88 11.80 12.36
CA ARG A 28 9.99 10.76 12.89
C ARG A 28 9.46 9.85 11.78
N ARG A 29 9.11 10.40 10.60
CA ARG A 29 8.64 9.61 9.45
C ARG A 29 9.74 8.74 8.85
N LEU A 30 10.94 9.29 8.71
CA LEU A 30 12.10 8.53 8.24
C LEU A 30 12.52 7.44 9.22
N ALA A 31 12.47 7.71 10.52
CA ALA A 31 12.69 6.69 11.53
C ALA A 31 11.64 5.56 11.46
N GLY A 32 10.36 5.92 11.23
CA GLY A 32 9.31 4.94 10.98
C GLY A 32 9.58 4.08 9.74
N LEU A 33 9.97 4.71 8.63
CA LEU A 33 10.36 4.01 7.40
C LEU A 33 11.55 3.08 7.63
N ALA A 34 12.59 3.54 8.34
CA ALA A 34 13.75 2.72 8.69
C ALA A 34 13.34 1.51 9.56
N THR A 35 12.45 1.71 10.53
CA THR A 35 11.93 0.61 11.35
C THR A 35 11.19 -0.43 10.49
N VAL A 36 10.32 0.01 9.56
CA VAL A 36 9.63 -0.88 8.63
C VAL A 36 10.63 -1.61 7.74
N ALA A 37 11.65 -0.92 7.20
CA ALA A 37 12.68 -1.53 6.38
C ALA A 37 13.46 -2.61 7.14
N VAL A 38 13.90 -2.33 8.37
CA VAL A 38 14.59 -3.32 9.22
C VAL A 38 13.68 -4.51 9.52
N THR A 39 12.40 -4.27 9.82
CA THR A 39 11.43 -5.34 10.08
C THR A 39 11.21 -6.20 8.83
N LEU A 40 11.14 -5.59 7.64
CA LEU A 40 11.01 -6.33 6.37
C LEU A 40 12.25 -7.17 6.08
N VAL A 41 13.46 -6.61 6.25
CA VAL A 41 14.71 -7.35 6.04
C VAL A 41 14.80 -8.54 7.00
N ALA A 42 14.51 -8.33 8.29
CA ALA A 42 14.48 -9.42 9.27
C ALA A 42 13.37 -10.45 8.95
N GLY A 43 12.18 -9.97 8.59
CA GLY A 43 11.04 -10.83 8.26
C GLY A 43 11.28 -11.69 7.02
N THR A 44 11.83 -11.12 5.93
CA THR A 44 12.13 -11.86 4.70
C THR A 44 13.26 -12.88 4.92
N PHE A 45 14.26 -12.55 5.72
CA PHE A 45 15.29 -13.50 6.13
C PHE A 45 14.71 -14.66 6.93
N LEU A 46 13.92 -14.36 7.98
CA LEU A 46 13.30 -15.38 8.83
C LEU A 46 12.30 -16.25 8.06
N MET A 47 11.58 -15.67 7.08
CA MET A 47 10.62 -16.39 6.26
C MET A 47 11.27 -17.61 5.59
N VAL A 48 12.48 -17.47 5.02
CA VAL A 48 13.19 -18.59 4.37
C VAL A 48 13.63 -19.63 5.39
N GLN A 49 14.01 -19.22 6.59
CA GLN A 49 14.41 -20.17 7.66
C GLN A 49 13.22 -20.98 8.21
N LEU A 50 12.00 -20.43 8.11
CA LEU A 50 10.78 -21.07 8.62
C LEU A 50 10.08 -21.95 7.58
N ILE A 51 10.41 -21.82 6.29
CA ILE A 51 9.82 -22.67 5.24
C ILE A 51 10.38 -24.09 5.38
N PRO A 52 9.52 -25.11 5.50
CA PRO A 52 9.98 -26.50 5.60
C PRO A 52 10.65 -26.93 4.29
N GLY A 53 11.90 -27.38 4.40
CA GLY A 53 12.73 -27.83 3.28
C GLY A 53 14.17 -27.34 3.41
N ASP A 54 15.06 -27.94 2.66
CA ASP A 54 16.47 -27.55 2.59
C ASP A 54 16.71 -26.74 1.30
N PRO A 55 17.01 -25.42 1.41
CA PRO A 55 17.31 -24.61 0.23
C PRO A 55 18.43 -25.19 -0.65
N ALA A 56 19.45 -25.82 -0.04
CA ALA A 56 20.52 -26.48 -0.78
C ALA A 56 19.99 -27.62 -1.67
N ARG A 57 18.99 -28.35 -1.19
CA ARG A 57 18.37 -29.42 -1.97
C ARG A 57 17.52 -28.90 -3.13
N VAL A 58 16.92 -27.72 -2.97
CA VAL A 58 16.17 -27.06 -4.07
C VAL A 58 17.10 -26.67 -5.21
N VAL A 59 18.31 -26.20 -4.89
CA VAL A 59 19.31 -25.78 -5.90
C VAL A 59 19.86 -26.95 -6.69
N VAL A 60 20.20 -28.06 -6.01
CA VAL A 60 20.85 -29.24 -6.67
C VAL A 60 19.86 -30.27 -7.22
N GLY A 61 18.57 -30.14 -6.88
CA GLY A 61 17.50 -31.01 -7.35
C GLY A 61 17.27 -32.25 -6.46
N SER A 62 16.16 -32.96 -6.76
CA SER A 62 15.73 -34.15 -5.98
C SER A 62 16.66 -35.33 -6.06
N ASP A 63 17.38 -35.49 -7.18
CA ASP A 63 18.23 -36.65 -7.49
C ASP A 63 19.68 -36.44 -7.04
N ALA A 64 20.00 -35.32 -6.40
CA ALA A 64 21.33 -34.98 -5.93
C ALA A 64 21.81 -35.90 -4.81
N THR A 65 23.12 -36.25 -4.86
CA THR A 65 23.74 -37.02 -3.81
C THR A 65 23.87 -36.23 -2.50
N PRO A 66 23.98 -36.89 -1.34
CA PRO A 66 24.23 -36.21 -0.07
C PRO A 66 25.46 -35.29 -0.09
N SER A 67 26.50 -35.66 -0.87
CA SER A 67 27.71 -34.84 -1.06
C SER A 67 27.45 -33.56 -1.84
N ASP A 68 26.58 -33.62 -2.86
CA ASP A 68 26.22 -32.42 -3.64
C ASP A 68 25.39 -31.43 -2.80
N VAL A 69 24.46 -31.96 -2.00
CA VAL A 69 23.68 -31.13 -1.06
C VAL A 69 24.59 -30.48 -0.01
N ALA A 70 25.58 -31.23 0.54
CA ALA A 70 26.51 -30.66 1.50
C ALA A 70 27.39 -29.56 0.88
N ARG A 71 27.84 -29.74 -0.36
CA ARG A 71 28.59 -28.72 -1.09
C ARG A 71 27.75 -27.48 -1.34
N ALA A 72 26.55 -27.61 -1.86
CA ALA A 72 25.62 -26.48 -2.08
C ALA A 72 25.28 -25.74 -0.78
N ARG A 73 25.12 -26.49 0.33
CA ARG A 73 24.90 -25.90 1.66
C ARG A 73 26.07 -25.01 2.08
N HIS A 74 27.30 -25.46 1.84
CA HIS A 74 28.51 -24.67 2.14
C HIS A 74 28.65 -23.46 1.22
N GLU A 75 28.42 -23.62 -0.08
CA GLU A 75 28.47 -22.53 -1.07
C GLU A 75 27.41 -21.44 -0.79
N LEU A 76 26.24 -21.84 -0.34
CA LEU A 76 25.16 -20.93 0.07
C LEU A 76 25.35 -20.37 1.50
N GLY A 77 26.40 -20.80 2.23
CA GLY A 77 26.67 -20.35 3.60
C GLY A 77 25.62 -20.79 4.63
N LEU A 78 24.83 -21.81 4.32
CA LEU A 78 23.74 -22.30 5.19
C LEU A 78 24.24 -23.11 6.40
N ASP A 79 25.52 -23.44 6.43
CA ASP A 79 26.23 -24.07 7.54
C ASP A 79 26.72 -23.08 8.60
N GLN A 80 26.65 -21.77 8.32
CA GLN A 80 27.06 -20.72 9.23
C GLN A 80 25.99 -20.45 10.33
N PRO A 81 26.38 -19.87 11.48
CA PRO A 81 25.41 -19.43 12.47
C PRO A 81 24.41 -18.42 11.88
N LEU A 82 23.13 -18.47 12.32
CA LEU A 82 22.06 -17.61 11.80
C LEU A 82 22.40 -16.11 11.80
N LEU A 83 23.11 -15.63 12.82
CA LEU A 83 23.54 -14.24 12.88
C LEU A 83 24.54 -13.88 11.77
N ALA A 84 25.44 -14.81 11.42
CA ALA A 84 26.40 -14.60 10.33
C ALA A 84 25.67 -14.59 8.98
N GLN A 85 24.74 -15.52 8.76
CA GLN A 85 23.88 -15.53 7.56
C GLN A 85 23.09 -14.22 7.44
N PHE A 86 22.47 -13.75 8.52
CA PHE A 86 21.74 -12.48 8.53
C PHE A 86 22.63 -11.28 8.25
N ALA A 87 23.84 -11.24 8.81
CA ALA A 87 24.82 -10.16 8.56
C ALA A 87 25.27 -10.16 7.09
N THR A 88 25.53 -11.34 6.49
CA THR A 88 25.89 -11.49 5.09
C THR A 88 24.72 -11.06 4.19
N TYR A 89 23.50 -11.54 4.45
CA TYR A 89 22.30 -11.17 3.71
C TYR A 89 22.07 -9.64 3.73
N THR A 90 22.11 -9.04 4.92
CA THR A 90 21.94 -7.59 5.07
C THR A 90 23.07 -6.80 4.38
N GLY A 91 24.31 -7.27 4.49
CA GLY A 91 25.46 -6.65 3.83
C GLY A 91 25.36 -6.68 2.30
N ASN A 92 24.87 -7.77 1.74
CA ASN A 92 24.61 -7.92 0.31
C ASN A 92 23.48 -6.99 -0.17
N LEU A 93 22.40 -6.88 0.59
CA LEU A 93 21.30 -5.94 0.29
C LEU A 93 21.78 -4.49 0.20
N PHE A 94 22.67 -4.05 1.10
CA PHE A 94 23.25 -2.70 1.04
C PHE A 94 24.15 -2.46 -0.18
N ARG A 95 24.65 -3.54 -0.81
CA ARG A 95 25.41 -3.46 -2.08
C ARG A 95 24.50 -3.58 -3.31
N GLY A 96 23.18 -3.72 -3.11
CA GLY A 96 22.19 -3.95 -4.18
C GLY A 96 22.13 -5.41 -4.65
N ASP A 97 22.85 -6.30 -3.99
CA ASP A 97 22.83 -7.73 -4.31
C ASP A 97 21.73 -8.43 -3.52
N MET A 98 20.71 -8.87 -4.24
CA MET A 98 19.57 -9.64 -3.71
C MET A 98 19.72 -11.13 -3.95
N GLY A 99 20.91 -11.58 -4.41
CA GLY A 99 21.18 -12.95 -4.81
C GLY A 99 20.73 -13.26 -6.24
N THR A 100 20.82 -14.54 -6.59
CA THR A 100 20.44 -15.07 -7.91
C THR A 100 19.27 -16.04 -7.78
N SER A 101 18.38 -16.02 -8.76
CA SER A 101 17.29 -17.00 -8.87
C SER A 101 17.83 -18.43 -8.93
N PHE A 102 17.26 -19.32 -8.15
CA PHE A 102 17.64 -20.73 -8.21
C PHE A 102 17.17 -21.42 -9.49
N GLN A 103 16.14 -20.89 -10.15
CA GLN A 103 15.56 -21.45 -11.35
C GLN A 103 16.18 -20.89 -12.64
N THR A 104 16.29 -19.57 -12.75
CA THR A 104 16.75 -18.91 -13.98
C THR A 104 18.23 -18.56 -13.94
N GLN A 105 18.88 -18.60 -12.78
CA GLN A 105 20.28 -18.17 -12.56
C GLN A 105 20.51 -16.68 -12.89
N GLU A 106 19.44 -15.90 -12.98
CA GLU A 106 19.49 -14.46 -13.22
C GLU A 106 19.57 -13.69 -11.89
N PRO A 107 20.23 -12.52 -11.84
CA PRO A 107 20.21 -11.65 -10.67
C PRO A 107 18.78 -11.24 -10.30
N VAL A 108 18.41 -11.40 -9.03
CA VAL A 108 17.06 -11.05 -8.55
C VAL A 108 16.74 -9.59 -8.77
N ALA A 109 17.74 -8.70 -8.67
CA ALA A 109 17.59 -7.26 -8.92
C ALA A 109 17.14 -6.98 -10.38
N GLU A 110 17.64 -7.71 -11.36
CA GLU A 110 17.24 -7.57 -12.78
C GLU A 110 15.83 -8.09 -13.01
N ILE A 111 15.48 -9.24 -12.41
CA ILE A 111 14.13 -9.80 -12.47
C ILE A 111 13.11 -8.78 -11.92
N ILE A 112 13.41 -8.18 -10.76
CA ILE A 112 12.54 -7.19 -10.13
C ILE A 112 12.50 -5.91 -10.98
N GLY A 113 13.65 -5.42 -11.46
CA GLY A 113 13.74 -4.22 -12.28
C GLY A 113 12.90 -4.29 -13.55
N GLY A 114 12.85 -5.44 -14.20
CA GLY A 114 12.03 -5.67 -15.39
C GLY A 114 10.51 -5.72 -15.09
N ARG A 115 10.11 -6.11 -13.86
CA ARG A 115 8.70 -6.30 -13.50
C ARG A 115 8.10 -5.14 -12.68
N LEU A 116 8.94 -4.37 -11.99
CA LEU A 116 8.52 -3.23 -11.16
C LEU A 116 7.67 -2.19 -11.92
N PRO A 117 8.01 -1.80 -13.16
CA PRO A 117 7.22 -0.83 -13.90
C PRO A 117 5.76 -1.28 -14.09
N PHE A 118 5.52 -2.55 -14.38
CA PHE A 118 4.17 -3.09 -14.59
C PHE A 118 3.33 -3.05 -13.31
N THR A 119 3.89 -3.42 -12.15
CA THR A 119 3.19 -3.29 -10.86
C THR A 119 2.92 -1.83 -10.52
N ALA A 120 3.91 -0.95 -10.69
CA ALA A 120 3.77 0.47 -10.42
C ALA A 120 2.71 1.13 -11.30
N GLU A 121 2.63 0.74 -12.56
CA GLU A 121 1.66 1.28 -13.52
C GLU A 121 0.23 0.98 -13.11
N ILE A 122 -0.12 -0.30 -12.88
CA ILE A 122 -1.50 -0.65 -12.48
C ILE A 122 -1.86 -0.10 -11.10
N ALA A 123 -0.90 -0.09 -10.16
CA ALA A 123 -1.14 0.46 -8.83
C ALA A 123 -1.40 1.97 -8.87
N LEU A 124 -0.58 2.73 -9.62
CA LEU A 124 -0.74 4.17 -9.75
C LEU A 124 -2.06 4.54 -10.43
N ILE A 125 -2.39 3.85 -11.53
CA ILE A 125 -3.65 4.07 -12.24
C ILE A 125 -4.83 3.72 -11.33
N ALA A 126 -4.77 2.59 -10.63
CA ALA A 126 -5.83 2.20 -9.71
C ALA A 126 -6.05 3.25 -8.60
N VAL A 127 -4.98 3.75 -7.97
CA VAL A 127 -5.05 4.80 -6.96
C VAL A 127 -5.71 6.07 -7.51
N LEU A 128 -5.27 6.54 -8.67
CA LEU A 128 -5.83 7.74 -9.29
C LEU A 128 -7.32 7.58 -9.61
N VAL A 129 -7.70 6.43 -10.20
CA VAL A 129 -9.10 6.15 -10.55
C VAL A 129 -9.96 6.02 -9.29
N VAL A 130 -9.48 5.37 -8.23
CA VAL A 130 -10.19 5.29 -6.94
C VAL A 130 -10.47 6.68 -6.39
N LEU A 131 -9.48 7.58 -6.36
CA LEU A 131 -9.66 8.94 -5.85
C LEU A 131 -10.64 9.74 -6.71
N VAL A 132 -10.52 9.65 -8.04
CA VAL A 132 -11.40 10.35 -8.99
C VAL A 132 -12.86 9.87 -8.88
N LEU A 133 -13.09 8.58 -8.60
CA LEU A 133 -14.43 8.02 -8.49
C LEU A 133 -15.00 8.12 -7.06
N ALA A 134 -14.23 7.78 -6.04
CA ALA A 134 -14.72 7.69 -4.66
C ALA A 134 -15.13 9.05 -4.09
N VAL A 135 -14.36 10.11 -4.40
CA VAL A 135 -14.65 11.45 -3.87
C VAL A 135 -15.98 12.00 -4.39
N PRO A 136 -16.26 12.06 -5.71
CA PRO A 136 -17.55 12.52 -6.19
C PRO A 136 -18.72 11.62 -5.76
N ILE A 137 -18.55 10.30 -5.77
CA ILE A 137 -19.60 9.34 -5.37
C ILE A 137 -19.96 9.54 -3.90
N GLY A 138 -18.97 9.61 -3.01
CA GLY A 138 -19.16 9.80 -1.58
C GLY A 138 -19.84 11.16 -1.28
N LEU A 139 -19.35 12.24 -1.89
CA LEU A 139 -19.89 13.59 -1.71
C LEU A 139 -21.32 13.69 -2.25
N ALA A 140 -21.58 13.20 -3.47
CA ALA A 140 -22.91 13.26 -4.08
C ALA A 140 -23.95 12.46 -3.30
N THR A 141 -23.56 11.31 -2.74
CA THR A 141 -24.47 10.48 -1.92
C THR A 141 -24.67 11.06 -0.53
N ALA A 142 -23.69 11.75 0.05
CA ALA A 142 -23.86 12.52 1.29
C ALA A 142 -24.83 13.69 1.12
N ALA A 143 -24.76 14.40 -0.03
CA ALA A 143 -25.56 15.58 -0.31
C ALA A 143 -27.03 15.25 -0.60
N ARG A 144 -27.35 14.10 -1.18
CA ARG A 144 -28.71 13.73 -1.63
C ARG A 144 -29.68 13.27 -0.54
N GLY A 145 -29.20 12.71 0.55
CA GLY A 145 -29.93 12.43 1.80
C GLY A 145 -31.26 11.67 1.72
N SER A 146 -31.54 10.86 0.68
CA SER A 146 -32.77 10.10 0.60
C SER A 146 -32.60 8.68 1.15
N ARG A 147 -33.64 8.14 1.82
CA ARG A 147 -33.61 6.78 2.39
C ARG A 147 -33.33 5.71 1.32
N ARG A 148 -33.82 5.89 0.08
CA ARG A 148 -33.59 4.95 -1.01
C ARG A 148 -32.16 4.98 -1.53
N THR A 149 -31.59 6.19 -1.74
CA THR A 149 -30.19 6.34 -2.14
C THR A 149 -29.24 5.84 -1.05
N ASP A 150 -29.60 6.02 0.23
CA ASP A 150 -28.84 5.52 1.36
C ASP A 150 -28.79 3.98 1.39
N GLY A 151 -29.94 3.34 1.20
CA GLY A 151 -30.05 1.89 1.15
C GLY A 151 -29.26 1.29 -0.03
N ALA A 152 -29.48 1.83 -1.26
CA ALA A 152 -28.79 1.39 -2.46
C ALA A 152 -27.25 1.56 -2.34
N PHE A 153 -26.81 2.73 -1.88
CA PHE A 153 -25.37 2.98 -1.67
C PHE A 153 -24.75 2.00 -0.67
N THR A 154 -25.41 1.78 0.47
CA THR A 154 -24.90 0.88 1.51
C THR A 154 -24.87 -0.56 1.01
N PHE A 155 -25.90 -1.00 0.30
CA PHE A 155 -25.96 -2.34 -0.29
C PHE A 155 -24.85 -2.56 -1.32
N VAL A 156 -24.74 -1.69 -2.33
CA VAL A 156 -23.74 -1.82 -3.38
C VAL A 156 -22.31 -1.74 -2.82
N THR A 157 -22.04 -0.71 -2.03
CA THR A 157 -20.69 -0.54 -1.48
C THR A 157 -20.34 -1.60 -0.43
N GLY A 158 -21.33 -2.12 0.29
CA GLY A 158 -21.16 -3.22 1.23
C GLY A 158 -20.84 -4.52 0.50
N THR A 159 -21.61 -4.86 -0.52
CA THR A 159 -21.42 -6.10 -1.28
C THR A 159 -20.12 -6.08 -2.08
N VAL A 160 -19.93 -5.06 -2.93
CA VAL A 160 -18.73 -4.97 -3.77
C VAL A 160 -17.46 -4.74 -2.95
N GLY A 161 -17.52 -3.88 -1.93
CA GLY A 161 -16.36 -3.60 -1.07
C GLY A 161 -15.96 -4.75 -0.14
N ALA A 162 -16.85 -5.72 0.10
CA ALA A 162 -16.54 -6.93 0.86
C ALA A 162 -16.09 -8.09 -0.04
N THR A 163 -16.23 -7.95 -1.38
CA THR A 163 -15.83 -9.00 -2.32
C THR A 163 -14.33 -8.89 -2.59
N PRO A 164 -13.56 -9.97 -2.38
CA PRO A 164 -12.14 -9.99 -2.70
C PRO A 164 -11.85 -9.68 -4.17
N GLU A 165 -10.74 -8.99 -4.44
CA GLU A 165 -10.35 -8.50 -5.77
C GLU A 165 -10.26 -9.63 -6.80
N TYR A 166 -9.77 -10.82 -6.41
CA TYR A 166 -9.64 -11.96 -7.30
C TYR A 166 -11.00 -12.51 -7.77
N ILE A 167 -12.04 -12.47 -6.93
CA ILE A 167 -13.39 -12.87 -7.32
C ILE A 167 -13.92 -11.88 -8.34
N ILE A 168 -13.77 -10.58 -8.10
CA ILE A 168 -14.15 -9.54 -9.05
C ILE A 168 -13.38 -9.71 -10.35
N GLY A 169 -12.05 -9.92 -10.28
CA GLY A 169 -11.21 -10.18 -11.45
C GLY A 169 -11.70 -11.36 -12.28
N THR A 170 -11.94 -12.49 -11.63
CA THR A 170 -12.46 -13.70 -12.32
C THR A 170 -13.81 -13.46 -12.97
N LEU A 171 -14.74 -12.75 -12.30
CA LEU A 171 -16.04 -12.41 -12.88
C LEU A 171 -15.92 -11.45 -14.07
N LEU A 172 -14.98 -10.49 -14.00
CA LEU A 172 -14.69 -9.59 -15.12
C LEU A 172 -14.11 -10.34 -16.33
N VAL A 173 -13.18 -11.26 -16.11
CA VAL A 173 -12.65 -12.14 -17.18
C VAL A 173 -13.76 -12.97 -17.80
N LEU A 174 -14.57 -13.63 -16.98
CA LEU A 174 -15.69 -14.46 -17.47
C LEU A 174 -16.69 -13.64 -18.26
N GLY A 175 -17.08 -12.46 -17.78
CA GLY A 175 -18.09 -11.61 -18.42
C GLY A 175 -17.57 -10.90 -19.66
N PHE A 176 -16.47 -10.17 -19.52
CA PHE A 176 -16.02 -9.22 -20.54
C PHE A 176 -14.98 -9.79 -21.50
N ALA A 177 -14.13 -10.71 -21.05
CA ALA A 177 -13.14 -11.32 -21.91
C ALA A 177 -13.69 -12.57 -22.62
N ILE A 178 -14.31 -13.51 -21.87
CA ILE A 178 -14.74 -14.79 -22.43
C ILE A 178 -16.11 -14.69 -23.12
N LYS A 179 -17.14 -14.16 -22.42
CA LYS A 179 -18.49 -14.12 -22.98
C LYS A 179 -18.71 -13.03 -24.03
N LEU A 180 -18.19 -11.83 -23.79
CA LEU A 180 -18.38 -10.67 -24.65
C LEU A 180 -17.23 -10.47 -25.65
N GLY A 181 -16.02 -10.97 -25.36
CA GLY A 181 -14.85 -10.81 -26.23
C GLY A 181 -14.37 -9.35 -26.36
N TRP A 182 -14.73 -8.47 -25.40
CA TRP A 182 -14.42 -7.04 -25.49
C TRP A 182 -12.98 -6.71 -25.11
N PHE A 183 -12.41 -7.47 -24.19
CA PHE A 183 -11.07 -7.22 -23.64
C PHE A 183 -10.25 -8.49 -23.58
N PRO A 184 -8.91 -8.42 -23.67
CA PRO A 184 -8.04 -9.56 -23.45
C PRO A 184 -8.21 -10.13 -22.03
N ALA A 185 -8.16 -11.46 -21.93
CA ALA A 185 -8.30 -12.15 -20.64
C ALA A 185 -7.03 -12.07 -19.77
N ALA A 186 -5.85 -11.94 -20.41
CA ALA A 186 -4.56 -11.98 -19.76
C ALA A 186 -3.49 -11.26 -20.59
N GLY A 187 -2.31 -10.99 -19.95
CA GLY A 187 -1.16 -10.34 -20.59
C GLY A 187 -1.16 -8.82 -20.47
N ALA A 188 -0.10 -8.20 -21.00
CA ALA A 188 0.14 -6.73 -20.93
C ALA A 188 0.51 -6.14 -22.30
N GLU A 189 0.11 -6.78 -23.39
CA GLU A 189 0.53 -6.42 -24.74
C GLU A 189 -0.14 -5.14 -25.28
N THR A 190 -1.33 -4.81 -24.77
CA THR A 190 -2.13 -3.67 -25.21
C THR A 190 -2.66 -2.85 -24.06
N VAL A 191 -2.98 -1.59 -24.31
CA VAL A 191 -3.63 -0.73 -23.30
C VAL A 191 -4.97 -1.31 -22.82
N SER A 192 -5.70 -2.01 -23.69
CA SER A 192 -6.95 -2.69 -23.32
C SER A 192 -6.75 -3.83 -22.34
N SER A 193 -5.59 -4.48 -22.32
CA SER A 193 -5.26 -5.54 -21.35
C SER A 193 -5.23 -5.04 -19.91
N MET A 194 -4.96 -3.74 -19.69
CA MET A 194 -4.91 -3.11 -18.38
C MET A 194 -6.30 -2.86 -17.78
N LEU A 195 -7.34 -2.75 -18.60
CA LEU A 195 -8.66 -2.29 -18.13
C LEU A 195 -9.29 -3.24 -17.10
N LEU A 196 -9.26 -4.54 -17.35
CA LEU A 196 -9.83 -5.52 -16.43
C LEU A 196 -9.05 -5.66 -15.11
N PRO A 197 -7.69 -5.76 -15.11
CA PRO A 197 -6.89 -5.73 -13.88
C PRO A 197 -7.13 -4.47 -13.04
N VAL A 198 -7.10 -3.29 -13.67
CA VAL A 198 -7.37 -2.03 -12.99
C VAL A 198 -8.81 -2.00 -12.44
N ALA A 199 -9.80 -2.44 -13.21
CA ALA A 199 -11.18 -2.50 -12.73
C ALA A 199 -11.34 -3.44 -11.52
N ALA A 200 -10.64 -4.57 -11.51
CA ALA A 200 -10.67 -5.52 -10.40
C ALA A 200 -10.15 -4.90 -9.08
N LEU A 201 -9.09 -4.08 -9.16
CA LEU A 201 -8.54 -3.33 -8.02
C LEU A 201 -9.43 -2.15 -7.62
N VAL A 202 -9.93 -1.41 -8.61
CA VAL A 202 -10.64 -0.13 -8.41
C VAL A 202 -12.03 -0.34 -7.81
N LEU A 203 -12.77 -1.35 -8.25
CA LEU A 203 -14.18 -1.50 -7.85
C LEU A 203 -14.34 -1.67 -6.33
N PRO A 204 -13.69 -2.63 -5.65
CA PRO A 204 -13.83 -2.78 -4.21
C PRO A 204 -13.23 -1.60 -3.43
N ALA A 205 -12.04 -1.12 -3.84
CA ALA A 205 -11.38 0.00 -3.20
C ALA A 205 -12.21 1.30 -3.28
N THR A 206 -12.82 1.58 -4.44
CA THR A 206 -13.74 2.72 -4.61
C THR A 206 -14.94 2.62 -3.69
N CYS A 207 -15.52 1.42 -3.53
CA CYS A 207 -16.65 1.21 -2.63
C CYS A 207 -16.29 1.49 -1.17
N VAL A 208 -15.16 1.00 -0.71
CA VAL A 208 -14.67 1.25 0.66
C VAL A 208 -14.35 2.74 0.85
N MET A 209 -13.60 3.34 -0.09
CA MET A 209 -13.20 4.73 -0.03
C MET A 209 -14.41 5.67 -0.10
N ALA A 210 -15.39 5.40 -0.97
CA ALA A 210 -16.61 6.22 -1.09
C ALA A 210 -17.45 6.21 0.20
N ARG A 211 -17.45 5.13 0.99
CA ARG A 211 -18.08 5.10 2.32
C ARG A 211 -17.40 6.03 3.31
N ILE A 212 -16.06 6.06 3.32
CA ILE A 212 -15.27 6.96 4.16
C ILE A 212 -15.55 8.42 3.75
N VAL A 213 -15.42 8.71 2.44
CA VAL A 213 -15.70 10.02 1.89
C VAL A 213 -17.10 10.50 2.24
N ARG A 214 -18.10 9.62 2.13
CA ARG A 214 -19.47 9.94 2.48
C ARG A 214 -19.66 10.28 3.95
N SER A 215 -19.02 9.51 4.84
CA SER A 215 -19.05 9.78 6.29
C SER A 215 -18.47 11.16 6.60
N GLU A 216 -17.29 11.45 6.08
CA GLU A 216 -16.62 12.75 6.26
C GLU A 216 -17.39 13.89 5.61
N ALA A 217 -17.95 13.66 4.41
CA ALA A 217 -18.77 14.66 3.74
C ALA A 217 -20.00 15.04 4.55
N ARG A 218 -20.66 14.10 5.24
CA ARG A 218 -21.78 14.40 6.13
C ARG A 218 -21.36 15.32 7.29
N HIS A 219 -20.20 15.07 7.89
CA HIS A 219 -19.64 15.93 8.95
C HIS A 219 -19.31 17.32 8.42
N VAL A 220 -18.62 17.43 7.29
CA VAL A 220 -18.25 18.71 6.66
C VAL A 220 -19.50 19.50 6.25
N LEU A 221 -20.49 18.86 5.62
CA LEU A 221 -21.72 19.51 5.17
C LEU A 221 -22.64 19.99 6.30
N ALA A 222 -22.47 19.46 7.51
CA ALA A 222 -23.22 19.87 8.71
C ALA A 222 -22.62 21.10 9.42
N GLN A 223 -21.39 21.51 9.09
CA GLN A 223 -20.69 22.63 9.72
C GLN A 223 -21.36 23.99 9.45
N ASP A 224 -21.24 24.95 10.38
CA ASP A 224 -21.88 26.25 10.29
C ASP A 224 -21.41 27.09 9.11
N TYR A 225 -20.14 27.03 8.74
CA TYR A 225 -19.64 27.74 7.56
C TYR A 225 -20.29 27.21 6.26
N MET A 226 -20.67 25.94 6.20
CA MET A 226 -21.42 25.38 5.07
C MET A 226 -22.85 25.88 5.03
N ARG A 227 -23.49 26.09 6.20
CA ARG A 227 -24.82 26.76 6.29
C ARG A 227 -24.76 28.18 5.78
N THR A 228 -23.74 28.94 6.19
CA THR A 228 -23.50 30.31 5.70
C THR A 228 -23.25 30.36 4.20
N ALA A 229 -22.44 29.45 3.67
CA ALA A 229 -22.16 29.35 2.24
C ALA A 229 -23.43 29.03 1.41
N ARG A 230 -24.33 28.18 1.93
CA ARG A 230 -25.64 27.90 1.31
C ARG A 230 -26.52 29.11 1.31
N GLY A 231 -26.52 29.92 2.39
CA GLY A 231 -27.26 31.16 2.48
C GLY A 231 -26.87 32.18 1.43
N ARG A 232 -25.63 32.15 0.92
CA ARG A 232 -25.14 32.99 -0.18
C ARG A 232 -25.62 32.56 -1.56
N ARG A 233 -26.51 31.58 -1.68
CA ARG A 233 -27.07 31.02 -2.93
C ARG A 233 -26.03 30.65 -3.97
N LEU A 234 -24.89 30.13 -3.53
CA LEU A 234 -23.83 29.61 -4.43
C LEU A 234 -24.36 28.37 -5.22
N SER A 235 -23.90 28.23 -6.46
CA SER A 235 -24.18 27.01 -7.22
C SER A 235 -23.65 25.77 -6.50
N PRO A 236 -24.33 24.62 -6.59
CA PRO A 236 -23.89 23.38 -5.92
C PRO A 236 -22.44 23.00 -6.23
N LEU A 237 -22.03 23.14 -7.49
CA LEU A 237 -20.67 22.84 -7.91
C LEU A 237 -19.64 23.73 -7.18
N ARG A 238 -19.89 25.05 -7.13
CA ARG A 238 -19.02 26.01 -6.43
C ARG A 238 -19.01 25.79 -4.92
N LEU A 239 -20.18 25.45 -4.34
CA LEU A 239 -20.31 25.13 -2.91
C LEU A 239 -19.46 23.90 -2.55
N TYR A 240 -19.57 22.82 -3.32
CA TYR A 240 -18.86 21.58 -3.02
C TYR A 240 -17.37 21.69 -3.37
N ALA A 241 -17.01 22.18 -4.55
CA ALA A 241 -15.61 22.25 -4.99
C ALA A 241 -14.75 23.22 -4.17
N ARG A 242 -15.33 24.38 -3.76
CA ARG A 242 -14.54 25.42 -3.09
C ARG A 242 -14.63 25.41 -1.56
N HIS A 243 -15.73 24.90 -1.00
CA HIS A 243 -15.96 24.94 0.45
C HIS A 243 -15.97 23.57 1.12
N ALA A 244 -16.47 22.51 0.45
CA ALA A 244 -16.50 21.18 1.04
C ALA A 244 -15.22 20.36 0.71
N LEU A 245 -14.82 20.32 -0.55
CA LEU A 245 -13.75 19.46 -1.06
C LEU A 245 -12.39 19.68 -0.36
N PRO A 246 -11.89 20.90 -0.10
CA PRO A 246 -10.60 21.06 0.56
C PRO A 246 -10.55 20.43 1.96
N ASN A 247 -11.62 20.64 2.76
CA ASN A 247 -11.71 20.06 4.10
C ASN A 247 -11.96 18.54 4.07
N LEU A 248 -12.71 18.08 3.07
CA LEU A 248 -12.97 16.68 2.85
C LEU A 248 -11.71 15.91 2.43
N LEU A 249 -10.88 16.48 1.53
CA LEU A 249 -9.67 15.82 1.03
C LEU A 249 -8.68 15.53 2.16
N THR A 250 -8.47 16.44 3.10
CA THR A 250 -7.57 16.23 4.23
C THR A 250 -7.96 15.00 5.04
N ALA A 251 -9.22 14.94 5.50
CA ALA A 251 -9.72 13.81 6.28
C ALA A 251 -9.74 12.52 5.45
N THR A 252 -10.17 12.59 4.20
CA THR A 252 -10.24 11.45 3.28
C THR A 252 -8.88 10.86 2.98
N LEU A 253 -7.87 11.69 2.69
CA LEU A 253 -6.51 11.20 2.40
C LEU A 253 -5.88 10.55 3.64
N THR A 254 -6.14 11.09 4.84
CA THR A 254 -5.63 10.50 6.08
C THR A 254 -6.15 9.06 6.28
N LEU A 255 -7.46 8.85 6.13
CA LEU A 255 -8.08 7.53 6.30
C LEU A 255 -7.87 6.65 5.05
N GLY A 256 -7.85 7.26 3.88
CA GLY A 256 -7.67 6.58 2.60
C GLY A 256 -6.25 6.13 2.32
N GLY A 257 -5.24 6.76 2.93
CA GLY A 257 -3.83 6.40 2.71
C GLY A 257 -3.54 4.93 3.04
N LEU A 258 -4.15 4.41 4.11
CA LEU A 258 -4.02 3.00 4.48
C LEU A 258 -4.65 2.07 3.42
N ILE A 259 -5.79 2.47 2.84
CA ILE A 259 -6.46 1.70 1.77
C ILE A 259 -5.61 1.70 0.50
N LEU A 260 -5.04 2.86 0.16
CA LEU A 260 -4.18 3.00 -1.01
C LEU A 260 -2.91 2.14 -0.90
N ALA A 261 -2.32 2.07 0.29
CA ALA A 261 -1.21 1.15 0.55
C ALA A 261 -1.64 -0.32 0.46
N GLY A 262 -2.86 -0.64 0.92
CA GLY A 262 -3.45 -1.97 0.81
C GLY A 262 -3.66 -2.43 -0.65
N LEU A 263 -3.85 -1.49 -1.60
CA LEU A 263 -3.94 -1.81 -3.02
C LEU A 263 -2.69 -2.52 -3.55
N LEU A 264 -1.50 -2.18 -3.05
CA LEU A 264 -0.27 -2.89 -3.44
C LEU A 264 -0.29 -4.36 -3.03
N GLY A 265 -0.92 -4.71 -1.89
CA GLY A 265 -1.14 -6.11 -1.53
C GLY A 265 -2.12 -6.81 -2.49
N GLY A 266 -3.17 -6.10 -2.91
CA GLY A 266 -4.16 -6.59 -3.87
C GLY A 266 -3.59 -6.80 -5.28
N THR A 267 -2.57 -6.02 -5.70
CA THR A 267 -1.95 -6.20 -7.02
C THR A 267 -1.37 -7.60 -7.19
N VAL A 268 -0.78 -8.19 -6.14
CA VAL A 268 -0.16 -9.53 -6.20
C VAL A 268 -1.14 -10.57 -6.75
N VAL A 269 -2.36 -10.57 -6.22
CA VAL A 269 -3.38 -11.54 -6.62
C VAL A 269 -3.96 -11.20 -7.98
N VAL A 270 -4.22 -9.93 -8.25
CA VAL A 270 -4.77 -9.46 -9.54
C VAL A 270 -3.77 -9.71 -10.67
N GLU A 271 -2.48 -9.43 -10.47
CA GLU A 271 -1.43 -9.73 -11.44
C GLU A 271 -1.40 -11.22 -11.80
N SER A 272 -1.59 -12.11 -10.80
CA SER A 272 -1.63 -13.55 -11.02
C SER A 272 -2.88 -13.99 -11.80
N VAL A 273 -4.06 -13.41 -11.50
CA VAL A 273 -5.33 -13.73 -12.19
C VAL A 273 -5.28 -13.34 -13.67
N PHE A 274 -4.68 -12.19 -13.98
CA PHE A 274 -4.62 -11.64 -15.33
C PHE A 274 -3.31 -11.95 -16.06
N ALA A 275 -2.41 -12.77 -15.49
CA ALA A 275 -1.06 -13.00 -15.99
C ALA A 275 -0.34 -11.68 -16.36
N TRP A 276 -0.55 -10.64 -15.54
CA TRP A 276 0.11 -9.34 -15.70
C TRP A 276 1.56 -9.45 -15.23
N PRO A 277 2.56 -9.08 -16.04
CA PRO A 277 3.97 -9.40 -15.79
C PRO A 277 4.61 -8.52 -14.70
N GLY A 278 3.94 -8.36 -13.56
CA GLY A 278 4.40 -7.60 -12.41
C GLY A 278 5.18 -8.41 -11.38
N ILE A 279 5.60 -7.74 -10.31
CA ILE A 279 6.33 -8.34 -9.18
C ILE A 279 5.43 -9.34 -8.43
N GLY A 280 4.15 -9.01 -8.27
CA GLY A 280 3.21 -9.87 -7.54
C GLY A 280 3.01 -11.23 -8.22
N GLN A 281 2.85 -11.24 -9.55
CA GLN A 281 2.82 -12.49 -10.32
C GLN A 281 4.10 -13.29 -10.09
N ARG A 282 5.27 -12.63 -10.13
CA ARG A 282 6.56 -13.30 -9.94
C ARG A 282 6.72 -13.90 -8.54
N VAL A 283 6.17 -13.25 -7.50
CA VAL A 283 6.14 -13.84 -6.14
C VAL A 283 5.39 -15.17 -6.16
N VAL A 284 4.21 -15.22 -6.78
CA VAL A 284 3.38 -16.44 -6.82
C VAL A 284 4.09 -17.54 -7.61
N GLU A 285 4.67 -17.21 -8.78
CA GLU A 285 5.47 -18.15 -9.56
C GLU A 285 6.65 -18.71 -8.74
N ALA A 286 7.43 -17.84 -8.09
CA ALA A 286 8.58 -18.22 -7.27
C ALA A 286 8.18 -19.08 -6.06
N LEU A 287 7.01 -18.85 -5.45
CA LEU A 287 6.48 -19.68 -4.37
C LEU A 287 6.23 -21.12 -4.81
N LEU A 288 5.66 -21.31 -6.00
CA LEU A 288 5.34 -22.63 -6.54
C LEU A 288 6.60 -23.48 -6.80
N VAL A 289 7.70 -22.82 -7.20
CA VAL A 289 8.97 -23.48 -7.51
C VAL A 289 10.02 -23.36 -6.39
N ARG A 290 9.66 -22.75 -5.26
CA ARG A 290 10.52 -22.52 -4.08
C ARG A 290 11.80 -21.74 -4.40
N ASP A 291 11.70 -20.74 -5.26
CA ASP A 291 12.80 -19.85 -5.59
C ASP A 291 12.98 -18.77 -4.49
N TYR A 292 13.64 -19.17 -3.41
CA TYR A 292 13.72 -18.35 -2.19
C TYR A 292 14.33 -16.96 -2.39
N PRO A 293 15.43 -16.76 -3.16
CA PRO A 293 15.98 -15.44 -3.37
C PRO A 293 14.99 -14.50 -4.07
N VAL A 294 14.26 -14.99 -5.07
CA VAL A 294 13.25 -14.23 -5.78
C VAL A 294 12.07 -13.87 -4.84
N ILE A 295 11.61 -14.82 -4.01
CA ILE A 295 10.54 -14.55 -3.04
C ILE A 295 10.98 -13.45 -2.07
N GLN A 296 12.18 -13.58 -1.48
CA GLN A 296 12.72 -12.58 -0.53
C GLN A 296 12.83 -11.20 -1.16
N GLY A 297 13.46 -11.10 -2.33
CA GLY A 297 13.65 -9.84 -3.04
C GLY A 297 12.32 -9.18 -3.41
N CYS A 298 11.38 -9.93 -3.98
CA CYS A 298 10.08 -9.41 -4.37
C CYS A 298 9.24 -8.94 -3.16
N VAL A 299 9.17 -9.72 -2.08
CA VAL A 299 8.43 -9.35 -0.85
C VAL A 299 9.06 -8.12 -0.21
N LEU A 300 10.39 -8.04 -0.15
CA LEU A 300 11.12 -6.89 0.37
C LEU A 300 10.78 -5.62 -0.44
N ILE A 301 10.86 -5.69 -1.76
CA ILE A 301 10.60 -4.53 -2.63
C ILE A 301 9.13 -4.10 -2.58
N LEU A 302 8.18 -5.04 -2.60
CA LEU A 302 6.75 -4.71 -2.46
C LEU A 302 6.46 -4.06 -1.10
N GLY A 303 7.04 -4.57 -0.02
CA GLY A 303 6.91 -3.99 1.31
C GLY A 303 7.52 -2.59 1.43
N LEU A 304 8.71 -2.38 0.85
CA LEU A 304 9.35 -1.06 0.80
C LEU A 304 8.55 -0.08 -0.07
N LEU A 305 8.00 -0.54 -1.19
CA LEU A 305 7.14 0.28 -2.06
C LEU A 305 5.87 0.72 -1.34
N ALA A 306 5.23 -0.18 -0.58
CA ALA A 306 4.08 0.15 0.25
C ALA A 306 4.43 1.16 1.35
N ALA A 307 5.56 0.99 2.02
CA ALA A 307 6.04 1.92 3.05
C ALA A 307 6.39 3.30 2.46
N LEU A 308 6.99 3.33 1.27
CA LEU A 308 7.30 4.57 0.55
C LEU A 308 6.03 5.29 0.10
N LEU A 309 5.03 4.56 -0.42
CA LEU A 309 3.74 5.12 -0.79
C LEU A 309 3.05 5.76 0.43
N ASN A 310 3.06 5.08 1.58
CA ASN A 310 2.54 5.64 2.84
C ASN A 310 3.29 6.92 3.23
N LEU A 311 4.62 6.94 3.10
CA LEU A 311 5.41 8.15 3.37
C LEU A 311 5.02 9.30 2.44
N VAL A 312 4.83 9.03 1.14
CA VAL A 312 4.39 10.03 0.17
C VAL A 312 3.01 10.59 0.55
N VAL A 313 2.05 9.73 0.88
CA VAL A 313 0.72 10.14 1.34
C VAL A 313 0.82 11.00 2.60
N ASP A 314 1.63 10.62 3.57
CA ASP A 314 1.85 11.38 4.80
C ASP A 314 2.45 12.78 4.55
N ILE A 315 3.41 12.88 3.62
CA ILE A 315 4.01 14.16 3.22
C ILE A 315 2.97 15.03 2.50
N VAL A 316 2.20 14.47 1.57
CA VAL A 316 1.13 15.20 0.87
C VAL A 316 0.10 15.73 1.87
N LEU A 317 -0.28 14.92 2.86
CA LEU A 317 -1.18 15.34 3.94
C LEU A 317 -0.61 16.50 4.76
N ALA A 318 0.67 16.42 5.13
CA ALA A 318 1.33 17.48 5.91
C ALA A 318 1.44 18.81 5.12
N LEU A 319 1.56 18.73 3.78
CA LEU A 319 1.55 19.89 2.90
C LEU A 319 0.15 20.51 2.76
N LEU A 320 -0.90 19.68 2.69
CA LEU A 320 -2.29 20.12 2.55
C LEU A 320 -2.87 20.66 3.86
N ASP A 321 -2.49 20.08 5.00
CA ASP A 321 -2.91 20.51 6.32
C ASP A 321 -1.75 20.59 7.32
N PRO A 322 -1.12 21.78 7.44
CA PRO A 322 -0.01 21.98 8.39
C PRO A 322 -0.40 21.77 9.87
N ARG A 323 -1.69 21.70 10.20
CA ARG A 323 -2.17 21.44 11.57
C ARG A 323 -1.86 19.99 11.98
N THR A 324 -1.72 19.08 11.02
CA THR A 324 -1.29 17.70 11.26
C THR A 324 0.15 17.62 11.80
N LEU A 325 0.97 18.64 11.56
CA LEU A 325 2.33 18.76 12.11
C LEU A 325 2.32 19.05 13.62
N ALA A 326 1.32 19.80 14.10
CA ALA A 326 1.21 20.20 15.49
C ALA A 326 0.40 19.21 16.36
N GLY A 327 -0.52 18.45 15.77
CA GLY A 327 -1.54 17.67 16.49
C GLY A 327 -1.12 16.33 17.08
N LYS A 328 0.11 15.85 16.87
CA LYS A 328 0.61 14.57 17.42
C LYS A 328 1.74 14.71 18.44
N ALA A 329 2.00 15.92 18.95
CA ALA A 329 3.00 16.14 19.98
C ALA A 329 2.46 16.02 21.42
N GLY A 330 1.20 15.62 21.61
CA GLY A 330 0.55 15.61 22.91
C GLY A 330 -0.36 14.40 23.15
N HIS A 331 0.16 13.18 23.04
CA HIS A 331 -0.41 11.99 23.71
C HIS A 331 0.73 11.05 24.06
#